data_e591cbb5facbfd7cc9bf10d1c28ae98d
#
_entry.id   e591cbb5facbfd7cc9bf10d1c28ae98d
#
_cell.length_a   1.000
_cell.length_b   1.000
_cell.length_c   1.000
_cell.angle_alpha   90.00
_cell.angle_beta   90.00
_cell.angle_gamma   90.00
#
_symmetry.space_group_name_H-M   'P 1'
#
loop_
_entity.id
_entity.type
_entity.pdbx_description
1 polymer ?
#
loop_
_entity_poly.entity_id
_entity_poly.type
_entity_poly.pdbx_seq_one_letter_code
_entity_poly.pdbx_strand_id
1 'polypeptide(L)' 'MPEKWTGRLIGRLHNEKITYEELAKEMGVTKPYISMILNGVRKPAGIRERMEAAVSSIVERKKAAT' A
#
# COMPACT_ATOMS: atom_id res chain seq x y z
N MET A 1 -8.50 13.27 8.68
CA MET A 1 -7.13 13.50 8.13
C MET A 1 -6.37 12.20 8.08
N PRO A 2 -5.56 11.99 7.04
CA PRO A 2 -4.73 10.78 6.98
C PRO A 2 -3.67 10.78 8.08
N GLU A 3 -3.30 9.60 8.52
CA GLU A 3 -2.27 9.43 9.52
C GLU A 3 -0.88 9.57 8.89
N LYS A 4 0.13 9.82 9.72
CA LYS A 4 1.51 10.01 9.24
C LYS A 4 2.05 8.81 8.48
N TRP A 5 1.68 7.61 8.90
CA TRP A 5 2.16 6.40 8.23
C TRP A 5 1.63 6.29 6.79
N THR A 6 0.43 6.82 6.52
CA THR A 6 -0.11 6.78 5.16
C THR A 6 0.70 7.65 4.21
N GLY A 7 1.13 8.81 4.66
CA GLY A 7 2.00 9.68 3.86
C GLY A 7 3.34 9.03 3.55
N ARG A 8 3.93 8.36 4.54
CA ARG A 8 5.18 7.62 4.34
C ARG A 8 4.99 6.47 3.35
N LEU A 9 3.87 5.78 3.45
CA LEU A 9 3.57 4.66 2.56
C LEU A 9 3.38 5.15 1.12
N ILE A 10 2.65 6.24 0.95
CA ILE A 10 2.45 6.85 -0.37
C ILE A 10 3.80 7.21 -1.00
N GLY A 11 4.69 7.81 -0.22
CA GLY A 11 6.04 8.14 -0.66
C GLY A 11 6.83 6.91 -1.08
N ARG A 12 6.73 5.83 -0.30
CA ARG A 12 7.39 4.57 -0.63
C ARG A 12 6.84 3.96 -1.91
N LEU A 13 5.52 3.96 -2.08
CA LEU A 13 4.88 3.47 -3.30
C LEU A 13 5.40 4.22 -4.52
N HIS A 14 5.48 5.54 -4.40
CA HIS A 14 5.98 6.38 -5.48
C HIS A 14 7.45 6.06 -5.80
N ASN A 15 8.29 5.98 -4.78
CA ASN A 15 9.71 5.70 -4.95
C ASN A 15 9.97 4.31 -5.56
N GLU A 16 9.15 3.32 -5.20
CA GLU A 16 9.30 1.96 -5.70
C GLU A 16 8.49 1.71 -6.96
N LYS A 17 7.80 2.74 -7.47
CA LYS A 17 6.96 2.68 -8.67
C LYS A 17 5.86 1.62 -8.56
N ILE A 18 5.24 1.54 -7.40
CA ILE A 18 4.14 0.62 -7.14
C ILE A 18 2.82 1.38 -7.31
N THR A 19 1.93 0.87 -8.16
CA THR A 19 0.62 1.48 -8.35
C THR A 19 -0.36 1.02 -7.28
N TYR A 20 -1.43 1.79 -7.10
CA TYR A 20 -2.50 1.38 -6.19
C TYR A 20 -3.14 0.07 -6.65
N GLU A 21 -3.19 -0.15 -7.96
CA GLU A 21 -3.72 -1.40 -8.51
C GLU A 21 -2.87 -2.60 -8.13
N GLU A 22 -1.55 -2.45 -8.20
CA GLU A 22 -0.63 -3.50 -7.76
C GLU A 22 -0.83 -3.82 -6.28
N LEU A 23 -0.92 -2.78 -5.46
CA LEU A 23 -1.11 -2.95 -4.03
C LEU A 23 -2.46 -3.62 -3.72
N ALA A 24 -3.52 -3.18 -4.41
CA ALA A 24 -4.84 -3.76 -4.23
C ALA A 24 -4.85 -5.25 -4.59
N LYS A 25 -4.19 -5.59 -5.69
CA LYS A 25 -4.08 -6.97 -6.15
C LYS A 25 -3.35 -7.83 -5.11
N GLU A 26 -2.25 -7.32 -4.58
CA GLU A 26 -1.47 -8.03 -3.57
C GLU A 26 -2.28 -8.28 -2.31
N MET A 27 -3.12 -7.34 -1.92
CA MET A 27 -3.93 -7.44 -0.70
C MET A 27 -5.28 -8.13 -0.93
N GLY A 28 -5.64 -8.38 -2.18
CA GLY A 28 -6.94 -8.98 -2.50
C GLY A 28 -8.11 -8.04 -2.30
N VAL A 29 -7.90 -6.74 -2.53
CA VAL A 29 -8.93 -5.71 -2.37
C VAL A 29 -9.01 -4.86 -3.63
N THR A 30 -9.90 -3.87 -3.64
CA THR A 30 -10.07 -3.00 -4.80
C THR A 30 -9.21 -1.75 -4.69
N LYS A 31 -8.92 -1.13 -5.84
CA LYS A 31 -8.18 0.13 -5.88
C LYS A 31 -8.87 1.25 -5.09
N PRO A 32 -10.19 1.47 -5.24
CA PRO A 32 -10.88 2.48 -4.43
C PRO A 32 -10.74 2.23 -2.92
N TYR A 33 -10.71 0.99 -2.50
CA TYR A 33 -10.53 0.66 -1.08
C TYR A 33 -9.17 1.14 -0.58
N ILE A 34 -8.11 0.92 -1.38
CA ILE A 34 -6.76 1.39 -1.06
C ILE A 34 -6.76 2.92 -0.93
N SER A 35 -7.40 3.60 -1.87
CA SER A 35 -7.50 5.06 -1.85
C SER A 35 -8.19 5.57 -0.59
N MET A 36 -9.28 4.92 -0.17
CA MET A 36 -10.00 5.30 1.04
C MET A 36 -9.13 5.17 2.29
N ILE A 37 -8.33 4.10 2.36
CA ILE A 37 -7.44 3.89 3.51
C ILE A 37 -6.35 4.96 3.52
N LEU A 38 -5.74 5.22 2.38
CA LEU A 38 -4.64 6.19 2.30
C LEU A 38 -5.11 7.63 2.53
N ASN A 39 -6.37 7.92 2.24
CA ASN A 39 -6.96 9.23 2.50
C ASN A 39 -7.57 9.36 3.90
N GLY A 40 -7.48 8.32 4.71
CA GLY A 40 -7.99 8.35 6.08
C GLY A 40 -9.48 8.18 6.22
N VAL A 41 -10.17 7.81 5.14
CA VAL A 41 -11.62 7.59 5.17
C VAL A 41 -11.98 6.29 5.88
N ARG A 42 -11.13 5.27 5.73
CA ARG A 42 -11.30 3.99 6.39
C ARG A 42 -10.04 3.62 7.16
N LYS A 43 -10.22 3.06 8.36
CA LYS A 43 -9.11 2.68 9.23
C LYS A 43 -9.36 1.29 9.83
N PRO A 44 -9.36 0.23 8.99
CA PRO A 44 -9.54 -1.12 9.51
C PRO A 44 -8.42 -1.51 10.47
N ALA A 45 -8.73 -2.35 11.45
CA ALA A 45 -7.73 -2.82 12.41
C ALA A 45 -6.63 -3.58 11.67
N GLY A 46 -5.36 -3.28 12.03
CA GLY A 46 -4.21 -3.95 11.46
C GLY A 46 -3.90 -3.60 10.02
N ILE A 47 -4.56 -2.58 9.46
CA ILE A 47 -4.36 -2.24 8.04
C ILE A 47 -2.95 -1.75 7.74
N ARG A 48 -2.34 -1.02 8.67
CA ARG A 48 -0.98 -0.52 8.49
C ARG A 48 0.00 -1.68 8.26
N GLU A 49 -0.06 -2.67 9.12
CA GLU A 49 0.84 -3.83 9.04
C GLU A 49 0.59 -4.62 7.77
N ARG A 50 -0.67 -4.78 7.39
CA ARG A 50 -1.04 -5.49 6.17
C ARG A 50 -0.53 -4.77 4.92
N MET A 51 -0.68 -3.45 4.87
CA MET A 51 -0.20 -2.67 3.74
C MET A 51 1.32 -2.67 3.65
N GLU A 52 1.99 -2.51 4.78
CA GLU A 52 3.46 -2.54 4.80
C GLU A 52 3.99 -3.91 4.36
N ALA A 53 3.36 -4.99 4.82
CA ALA A 53 3.73 -6.33 4.40
C ALA A 53 3.51 -6.54 2.89
N ALA A 54 2.40 -6.03 2.37
CA ALA A 54 2.10 -6.14 0.94
C ALA A 54 3.12 -5.38 0.10
N VAL A 55 3.47 -4.16 0.52
CA VAL A 55 4.48 -3.36 -0.17
C VAL A 55 5.83 -4.07 -0.16
N SER A 56 6.23 -4.62 0.98
CA SER A 56 7.49 -5.36 1.10
C SER A 56 7.51 -6.57 0.17
N SER A 57 6.40 -7.28 0.09
CA SER A 57 6.25 -8.43 -0.81
C SER A 57 6.44 -8.05 -2.27
N ILE A 58 5.83 -6.93 -2.68
CA ILE A 58 5.95 -6.44 -4.06
C ILE A 58 7.39 -6.03 -4.36
N VAL A 59 8.03 -5.31 -3.44
CA VAL A 59 9.42 -4.87 -3.59
C VAL A 59 10.35 -6.07 -3.74
N GLU A 60 10.15 -7.10 -2.92
CA GLU A 60 10.95 -8.32 -2.99
C GLU A 60 10.82 -9.01 -4.35
N ARG A 61 9.60 -9.10 -4.87
CA ARG A 61 9.37 -9.69 -6.20
C ARG A 61 10.04 -8.89 -7.31
N LYS A 62 9.98 -7.57 -7.23
CA LYS A 62 10.62 -6.70 -8.23
C LYS A 62 12.13 -6.86 -8.22
N LYS A 63 12.72 -6.99 -7.04
CA LYS A 63 14.17 -7.25 -6.93
C LYS A 63 14.54 -8.60 -7.48
N ALA A 64 13.73 -9.62 -7.22
CA ALA A 64 13.99 -10.97 -7.71
C ALA A 64 13.86 -11.05 -9.23
N ALA A 65 13.05 -10.19 -9.85
CA ALA A 65 12.81 -10.19 -11.28
C ALA A 65 13.92 -9.48 -12.07
N THR A 66 14.76 -8.73 -11.40
CA THR A 66 15.93 -8.07 -12.02
C THR A 66 17.20 -8.84 -11.72
#